data_8ff9f9140c1db16a03bbefb97df12856
#
_entry.id   8ff9f9140c1db16a03bbefb97df12856
#
_cell.length_a   1.000
_cell.length_b   1.000
_cell.length_c   1.000
_cell.angle_alpha   90.00
_cell.angle_beta   90.00
_cell.angle_gamma   90.00
#
_symmetry.space_group_name_H-M   'P 1'
#
loop_
_entity.id
_entity.type
_entity.pdbx_description
1 polymer ?
#
loop_
_entity_poly.entity_id
_entity_poly.type
_entity_poly.pdbx_seq_one_letter_code
_entity_poly.pdbx_strand_id
1 'polypeptide(L)'
;PTDNVNLEIDGNNIQYKSSDIKFKYHLLEPGILSAPAINVSKISQIEYDTHFTMSYASLLSLIKSASFTLNINKVYISCKDGAVYAEVDDKQAHNVDSIKLKICDAYKGLSIEDPLPVSFETIRTLATSRCDEIDVSVNTKLNVMTFIINNNDIETTYIISGLAK
;
A
#
# COMPACT_ATOMS: atom_id res chain seq x y z
N PRO A 1 -21.21 -2.33 22.05
CA PRO A 1 -21.87 -1.04 21.96
C PRO A 1 -20.98 -0.14 21.11
N THR A 2 -21.46 0.24 19.94
CA THR A 2 -20.80 1.25 19.11
C THR A 2 -21.10 2.60 19.75
N ASP A 3 -20.13 3.14 20.47
CA ASP A 3 -20.24 4.50 20.98
C ASP A 3 -20.31 5.45 19.79
N ASN A 4 -21.43 6.10 19.60
CA ASN A 4 -21.57 7.13 18.58
C ASN A 4 -20.63 8.28 18.93
N VAL A 5 -19.69 8.56 18.07
CA VAL A 5 -18.78 9.70 18.20
C VAL A 5 -19.46 10.91 17.58
N ASN A 6 -19.78 11.92 18.38
CA ASN A 6 -20.33 13.18 17.89
C ASN A 6 -19.18 14.14 17.57
N LEU A 7 -19.08 14.53 16.30
CA LEU A 7 -18.16 15.56 15.83
C LEU A 7 -18.91 16.86 15.61
N GLU A 8 -18.39 17.96 16.15
CA GLU A 8 -18.91 19.31 15.91
C GLU A 8 -18.03 20.02 14.89
N ILE A 9 -18.67 20.68 13.93
CA ILE A 9 -17.99 21.53 12.95
C ILE A 9 -18.22 22.97 13.36
N ASP A 10 -17.14 23.69 13.68
CA ASP A 10 -17.14 25.09 14.05
C ASP A 10 -16.18 25.88 13.15
N GLY A 11 -16.75 26.58 12.18
CA GLY A 11 -15.98 27.26 11.12
C GLY A 11 -15.06 26.28 10.40
N ASN A 12 -13.75 26.54 10.44
CA ASN A 12 -12.72 25.71 9.82
C ASN A 12 -12.18 24.63 10.76
N ASN A 13 -12.94 24.21 11.77
CA ASN A 13 -12.47 23.19 12.71
C ASN A 13 -13.47 22.06 12.84
N ILE A 14 -12.93 20.85 12.98
CA ILE A 14 -13.67 19.69 13.47
C ILE A 14 -13.26 19.47 14.93
N GLN A 15 -14.23 19.38 15.83
CA GLN A 15 -13.99 19.21 17.24
C GLN A 15 -14.68 17.94 17.75
N TYR A 16 -14.01 17.27 18.65
CA TYR A 16 -14.58 16.23 19.50
C TYR A 16 -14.29 16.55 20.95
N LYS A 17 -15.27 16.37 21.79
CA LYS A 17 -15.13 16.59 23.24
C LYS A 17 -15.86 15.49 24.00
N SER A 18 -15.13 14.83 24.88
CA SER A 18 -15.66 13.91 25.88
C SER A 18 -15.26 14.40 27.30
N SER A 19 -15.57 13.59 28.33
CA SER A 19 -15.10 13.87 29.70
C SER A 19 -13.57 13.97 29.79
N ASP A 20 -12.84 13.14 29.02
CA ASP A 20 -11.42 12.92 29.22
C ASP A 20 -10.57 13.40 28.05
N ILE A 21 -11.19 13.59 26.88
CA ILE A 21 -10.48 13.93 25.65
C ILE A 21 -11.14 15.12 24.97
N LYS A 22 -10.33 16.11 24.65
CA LYS A 22 -10.70 17.19 23.73
C LYS A 22 -9.77 17.15 22.53
N PHE A 23 -10.36 16.96 21.35
CA PHE A 23 -9.64 16.97 20.08
C PHE A 23 -10.14 18.13 19.24
N LYS A 24 -9.23 18.86 18.59
CA LYS A 24 -9.55 19.93 17.64
C LYS A 24 -8.64 19.78 16.43
N TYR A 25 -9.24 19.60 15.26
CA TYR A 25 -8.55 19.53 13.98
C TYR A 25 -8.89 20.76 13.14
N HIS A 26 -7.87 21.46 12.67
CA HIS A 26 -8.03 22.60 11.78
C HIS A 26 -8.15 22.11 10.34
N LEU A 27 -9.26 22.45 9.71
CA LEU A 27 -9.43 22.25 8.27
C LEU A 27 -8.63 23.30 7.52
N LEU A 28 -7.99 22.89 6.45
CA LEU A 28 -7.31 23.84 5.53
C LEU A 28 -8.38 24.66 4.78
N GLU A 29 -8.07 25.92 4.55
CA GLU A 29 -8.96 26.76 3.73
C GLU A 29 -9.03 26.20 2.29
N PRO A 30 -10.20 26.32 1.65
CA PRO A 30 -10.35 25.94 0.25
C PRO A 30 -9.32 26.67 -0.63
N GLY A 31 -8.57 25.91 -1.43
CA GLY A 31 -7.55 26.44 -2.34
C GLY A 31 -6.11 26.38 -1.82
N ILE A 32 -5.86 26.07 -0.53
CA ILE A 32 -4.50 25.84 -0.01
C ILE A 32 -3.97 24.49 -0.48
N LEU A 33 -4.82 23.47 -0.58
CA LEU A 33 -4.46 22.19 -1.20
C LEU A 33 -4.98 22.18 -2.65
N SER A 34 -4.08 22.25 -3.61
CA SER A 34 -4.40 21.79 -4.95
C SER A 34 -4.42 20.26 -4.92
N ALA A 35 -5.60 19.66 -4.90
CA ALA A 35 -5.69 18.23 -5.15
C ALA A 35 -5.02 17.96 -6.52
N PRO A 36 -4.10 16.99 -6.61
CA PRO A 36 -3.59 16.59 -7.91
C PRO A 36 -4.77 16.24 -8.80
N ALA A 37 -4.77 16.71 -10.05
CA ALA A 37 -5.82 16.39 -11.02
C ALA A 37 -5.71 14.91 -11.38
N ILE A 38 -6.22 14.03 -10.51
CA ILE A 38 -6.27 12.59 -10.73
C ILE A 38 -7.38 12.36 -11.76
N ASN A 39 -6.98 11.96 -12.96
CA ASN A 39 -7.93 11.59 -13.99
C ASN A 39 -8.38 10.14 -13.77
N VAL A 40 -9.44 9.98 -12.97
CA VAL A 40 -10.01 8.66 -12.63
C VAL A 40 -10.35 7.85 -13.89
N SER A 41 -10.81 8.50 -14.97
CA SER A 41 -11.11 7.81 -16.23
C SER A 41 -9.86 7.21 -16.90
N LYS A 42 -8.69 7.81 -16.74
CA LYS A 42 -7.44 7.22 -17.24
C LYS A 42 -6.96 6.06 -16.39
N ILE A 43 -7.19 6.14 -15.08
CA ILE A 43 -6.81 5.07 -14.14
C ILE A 43 -7.67 3.83 -14.39
N SER A 44 -8.99 3.99 -14.59
CA SER A 44 -9.89 2.87 -14.87
C SER A 44 -9.65 2.18 -16.23
N GLN A 45 -8.85 2.79 -17.10
CA GLN A 45 -8.46 2.22 -18.41
C GLN A 45 -7.13 1.46 -18.36
N ILE A 46 -6.47 1.42 -17.21
CA ILE A 46 -5.23 0.65 -17.08
C ILE A 46 -5.56 -0.84 -17.15
N GLU A 47 -5.02 -1.52 -18.14
CA GLU A 47 -5.07 -2.97 -18.23
C GLU A 47 -3.94 -3.57 -17.40
N TYR A 48 -4.28 -4.47 -16.50
CA TYR A 48 -3.32 -5.17 -15.66
C TYR A 48 -3.02 -6.54 -16.27
N ASP A 49 -1.74 -6.89 -16.32
CA ASP A 49 -1.26 -8.10 -16.98
C ASP A 49 -0.85 -9.20 -15.98
N THR A 50 -0.76 -8.88 -14.71
CA THR A 50 -0.42 -9.84 -13.63
C THR A 50 -1.31 -9.60 -12.41
N HIS A 51 -1.81 -10.70 -11.82
CA HIS A 51 -2.72 -10.65 -10.67
C HIS A 51 -2.36 -11.72 -9.65
N PHE A 52 -2.43 -11.36 -8.36
CA PHE A 52 -2.29 -12.30 -7.25
C PHE A 52 -3.00 -11.78 -6.00
N THR A 53 -3.29 -12.67 -5.06
CA THR A 53 -3.88 -12.31 -3.77
C THR A 53 -2.88 -12.60 -2.67
N MET A 54 -2.55 -11.61 -1.88
CA MET A 54 -1.61 -11.71 -0.76
C MET A 54 -2.39 -11.74 0.56
N SER A 55 -2.05 -12.67 1.45
CA SER A 55 -2.64 -12.69 2.79
C SER A 55 -2.10 -11.55 3.65
N TYR A 56 -2.93 -11.06 4.57
CA TYR A 56 -2.49 -10.07 5.55
C TYR A 56 -1.33 -10.57 6.43
N ALA A 57 -1.28 -11.87 6.71
CA ALA A 57 -0.17 -12.49 7.43
C ALA A 57 1.16 -12.38 6.65
N SER A 58 1.13 -12.55 5.32
CA SER A 58 2.29 -12.35 4.45
C SER A 58 2.75 -10.89 4.46
N LEU A 59 1.82 -9.94 4.41
CA LEU A 59 2.12 -8.51 4.53
C LEU A 59 2.81 -8.18 5.87
N LEU A 60 2.28 -8.68 6.99
CA LEU A 60 2.90 -8.47 8.30
C LEU A 60 4.28 -9.13 8.42
N SER A 61 4.46 -10.30 7.80
CA SER A 61 5.77 -10.97 7.77
C SER A 61 6.79 -10.15 6.98
N LEU A 62 6.38 -9.54 5.87
CA LEU A 62 7.21 -8.64 5.07
C LEU A 62 7.63 -7.41 5.89
N ILE A 63 6.71 -6.80 6.63
CA ILE A 63 7.01 -5.64 7.49
C ILE A 63 7.95 -6.02 8.63
N LYS A 64 7.74 -7.18 9.26
CA LYS A 64 8.63 -7.67 10.32
C LYS A 64 10.03 -7.97 9.81
N SER A 65 10.16 -8.52 8.59
CA SER A 65 11.46 -8.80 7.99
C SER A 65 12.30 -7.55 7.79
N ALA A 66 11.65 -6.42 7.55
CA ALA A 66 12.31 -5.13 7.42
C ALA A 66 13.03 -4.67 8.71
N SER A 67 12.70 -5.23 9.86
CA SER A 67 13.40 -4.92 11.13
C SER A 67 14.84 -5.43 11.17
N PHE A 68 15.19 -6.35 10.30
CA PHE A 68 16.55 -6.91 10.21
C PHE A 68 17.48 -6.12 9.29
N THR A 69 16.95 -5.16 8.56
CA THR A 69 17.71 -4.37 7.59
C THR A 69 17.60 -2.89 7.93
N LEU A 70 18.72 -2.18 7.93
CA LEU A 70 18.76 -0.75 8.20
C LEU A 70 18.37 0.05 6.94
N ASN A 71 17.58 1.11 7.11
CA ASN A 71 17.27 2.10 6.06
C ASN A 71 16.51 1.57 4.82
N ILE A 72 15.54 0.68 5.02
CA ILE A 72 14.74 0.18 3.91
C ILE A 72 13.78 1.23 3.38
N ASN A 73 13.94 1.58 2.12
CA ASN A 73 13.05 2.48 1.40
C ASN A 73 12.22 1.77 0.32
N LYS A 74 12.68 0.60 -0.14
CA LYS A 74 12.10 -0.14 -1.26
C LYS A 74 11.89 -1.60 -0.92
N VAL A 75 10.84 -2.16 -1.49
CA VAL A 75 10.57 -3.60 -1.58
C VAL A 75 10.48 -3.95 -3.05
N TYR A 76 11.10 -5.02 -3.45
CA TYR A 76 11.14 -5.50 -4.82
C TYR A 76 10.20 -6.68 -5.00
N ILE A 77 9.15 -6.52 -5.81
CA ILE A 77 8.17 -7.57 -6.08
C ILE A 77 8.54 -8.29 -7.38
N SER A 78 8.55 -9.61 -7.34
CA SER A 78 8.78 -10.47 -8.51
C SER A 78 7.80 -11.64 -8.54
N CYS A 79 7.44 -12.08 -9.75
CA CYS A 79 6.58 -13.24 -9.99
C CYS A 79 7.36 -14.27 -10.81
N LYS A 80 7.72 -15.38 -10.19
CA LYS A 80 8.61 -16.39 -10.76
C LYS A 80 8.20 -17.78 -10.32
N ASP A 81 8.36 -18.78 -11.21
CA ASP A 81 8.14 -20.19 -10.87
C ASP A 81 6.77 -20.48 -10.25
N GLY A 82 5.74 -19.74 -10.70
CA GLY A 82 4.38 -19.88 -10.21
C GLY A 82 4.10 -19.20 -8.87
N ALA A 83 5.07 -18.55 -8.25
CA ALA A 83 4.94 -17.89 -6.95
C ALA A 83 5.32 -16.40 -7.01
N VAL A 84 4.87 -15.63 -6.01
CA VAL A 84 5.21 -14.21 -5.84
C VAL A 84 6.18 -14.04 -4.68
N TYR A 85 7.20 -13.27 -4.93
CA TYR A 85 8.25 -12.97 -3.96
C TYR A 85 8.35 -11.47 -3.71
N ALA A 86 8.61 -11.11 -2.47
CA ALA A 86 9.01 -9.78 -2.06
C ALA A 86 10.43 -9.83 -1.50
N GLU A 87 11.31 -9.00 -2.01
CA GLU A 87 12.68 -8.87 -1.55
C GLU A 87 12.90 -7.50 -0.93
N VAL A 88 13.40 -7.52 0.29
CA VAL A 88 13.78 -6.32 1.04
C VAL A 88 15.28 -6.22 0.95
N ASP A 89 15.77 -5.22 0.23
CA ASP A 89 17.19 -5.04 -0.05
C ASP A 89 17.51 -3.54 -0.23
N ASP A 90 18.67 -3.13 0.21
CA ASP A 90 19.25 -1.84 -0.14
C ASP A 90 20.29 -2.04 -1.27
N LYS A 91 19.78 -2.18 -2.50
CA LYS A 91 20.63 -2.42 -3.69
C LYS A 91 21.66 -1.31 -3.96
N GLN A 92 21.62 -0.20 -3.22
CA GLN A 92 22.58 0.89 -3.37
C GLN A 92 23.82 0.72 -2.47
N ALA A 93 23.74 -0.14 -1.48
CA ALA A 93 24.85 -0.39 -0.57
C ALA A 93 25.61 -1.67 -0.95
N HIS A 94 26.93 -1.66 -0.84
CA HIS A 94 27.77 -2.86 -1.01
C HIS A 94 27.71 -3.70 0.27
N ASN A 95 27.54 -5.02 0.15
CA ASN A 95 27.46 -6.00 1.24
C ASN A 95 26.24 -5.82 2.16
N VAL A 96 25.04 -5.80 1.58
CA VAL A 96 23.79 -5.70 2.33
C VAL A 96 23.12 -7.04 2.48
N ASP A 97 22.59 -7.28 3.67
CA ASP A 97 21.72 -8.41 3.92
C ASP A 97 20.40 -8.21 3.17
N SER A 98 20.06 -9.14 2.30
CA SER A 98 18.77 -9.17 1.62
C SER A 98 17.87 -10.23 2.24
N ILE A 99 16.57 -9.93 2.33
CA ILE A 99 15.58 -10.90 2.79
C ILE A 99 14.57 -11.08 1.67
N LYS A 100 14.47 -12.30 1.16
CA LYS A 100 13.48 -12.68 0.17
C LYS A 100 12.40 -13.54 0.79
N LEU A 101 11.16 -13.10 0.70
CA LEU A 101 9.98 -13.78 1.22
C LEU A 101 9.09 -14.22 0.07
N LYS A 102 8.58 -15.42 0.13
CA LYS A 102 7.44 -15.84 -0.70
C LYS A 102 6.16 -15.29 -0.05
N ILE A 103 5.47 -14.39 -0.74
CA ILE A 103 4.28 -13.69 -0.24
C ILE A 103 2.97 -14.25 -0.79
N CYS A 104 3.04 -15.01 -1.89
CA CYS A 104 1.91 -15.71 -2.48
C CYS A 104 2.38 -16.97 -3.20
N ASP A 105 1.58 -18.04 -3.15
CA ASP A 105 1.88 -19.33 -3.78
C ASP A 105 1.50 -19.42 -5.25
N ALA A 106 0.73 -18.44 -5.76
CA ALA A 106 0.29 -18.43 -7.15
C ALA A 106 0.07 -17.00 -7.66
N TYR A 107 0.18 -16.83 -8.96
CA TYR A 107 -0.23 -15.61 -9.69
C TYR A 107 -0.86 -16.00 -11.03
N LYS A 108 -1.61 -15.08 -11.61
CA LYS A 108 -2.21 -15.18 -12.94
C LYS A 108 -1.62 -14.12 -13.84
N GLY A 109 -1.38 -14.44 -15.10
CA GLY A 109 -0.86 -13.50 -16.11
C GLY A 109 0.63 -13.63 -16.35
N LEU A 110 1.29 -12.51 -16.61
CA LEU A 110 2.70 -12.48 -16.97
C LEU A 110 3.63 -12.65 -15.76
N SER A 111 4.78 -13.30 -15.96
CA SER A 111 5.85 -13.30 -14.96
C SER A 111 6.48 -11.92 -14.82
N ILE A 112 6.93 -11.59 -13.60
CA ILE A 112 7.70 -10.36 -13.31
C ILE A 112 9.12 -10.82 -12.98
N GLU A 113 9.93 -10.97 -14.02
CA GLU A 113 11.31 -11.45 -13.86
C GLU A 113 12.25 -10.34 -13.37
N ASP A 114 12.01 -9.12 -13.86
CA ASP A 114 12.72 -7.92 -13.42
C ASP A 114 11.96 -7.28 -12.28
N PRO A 115 12.44 -7.39 -11.02
CA PRO A 115 11.68 -7.02 -9.85
C PRO A 115 11.24 -5.56 -9.86
N LEU A 116 9.97 -5.33 -9.52
CA LEU A 116 9.35 -4.00 -9.45
C LEU A 116 9.58 -3.37 -8.08
N PRO A 117 10.24 -2.21 -8.00
CA PRO A 117 10.46 -1.50 -6.75
C PRO A 117 9.19 -0.77 -6.29
N VAL A 118 8.76 -1.06 -5.07
CA VAL A 118 7.63 -0.43 -4.40
C VAL A 118 8.14 0.28 -3.15
N SER A 119 7.57 1.44 -2.82
CA SER A 119 7.90 2.13 -1.59
C SER A 119 7.55 1.28 -0.36
N PHE A 120 8.49 1.11 0.56
CA PHE A 120 8.23 0.40 1.81
C PHE A 120 7.19 1.12 2.67
N GLU A 121 7.09 2.44 2.58
CA GLU A 121 6.06 3.23 3.25
C GLU A 121 4.65 2.86 2.75
N THR A 122 4.51 2.59 1.45
CA THR A 122 3.24 2.09 0.90
C THR A 122 2.87 0.74 1.52
N ILE A 123 3.83 -0.17 1.65
CA ILE A 123 3.61 -1.49 2.29
C ILE A 123 3.17 -1.32 3.75
N ARG A 124 3.76 -0.37 4.49
CA ARG A 124 3.34 -0.02 5.86
C ARG A 124 1.92 0.55 5.90
N THR A 125 1.59 1.41 4.95
CA THR A 125 0.25 2.01 4.85
C THR A 125 -0.81 0.94 4.63
N LEU A 126 -0.57 -0.04 3.76
CA LEU A 126 -1.49 -1.16 3.55
C LEU A 126 -1.77 -1.93 4.85
N ALA A 127 -0.79 -2.07 5.72
CA ALA A 127 -0.95 -2.78 6.99
C ALA A 127 -1.80 -2.05 8.03
N THR A 128 -2.10 -0.78 7.83
CA THR A 128 -3.05 -0.06 8.68
C THR A 128 -4.50 -0.49 8.44
N SER A 129 -4.77 -1.03 7.25
CA SER A 129 -6.08 -1.57 6.89
C SER A 129 -6.13 -3.03 7.32
N ARG A 130 -6.85 -3.33 8.39
CA ARG A 130 -7.05 -4.71 8.84
C ARG A 130 -7.94 -5.44 7.86
N CYS A 131 -7.42 -6.48 7.22
CA CYS A 131 -8.13 -7.29 6.23
C CYS A 131 -7.58 -8.72 6.30
N ASP A 132 -8.26 -9.67 5.67
CA ASP A 132 -7.75 -11.04 5.57
C ASP A 132 -6.84 -11.18 4.34
N GLU A 133 -7.24 -10.58 3.24
CA GLU A 133 -6.59 -10.68 1.94
C GLU A 133 -6.50 -9.32 1.24
N ILE A 134 -5.51 -9.20 0.38
CA ILE A 134 -5.24 -8.02 -0.46
C ILE A 134 -5.11 -8.49 -1.90
N ASP A 135 -5.99 -8.04 -2.76
CA ASP A 135 -5.90 -8.30 -4.18
C ASP A 135 -4.93 -7.33 -4.83
N VAL A 136 -3.97 -7.87 -5.55
CA VAL A 136 -2.91 -7.11 -6.21
C VAL A 136 -2.98 -7.30 -7.71
N SER A 137 -2.98 -6.20 -8.43
CA SER A 137 -2.92 -6.16 -9.88
C SER A 137 -1.74 -5.32 -10.35
N VAL A 138 -1.01 -5.79 -11.33
CA VAL A 138 0.21 -5.16 -11.84
C VAL A 138 0.09 -4.91 -13.33
N ASN A 139 0.46 -3.71 -13.77
CA ASN A 139 0.80 -3.44 -15.16
C ASN A 139 2.31 -3.31 -15.25
N THR A 140 2.95 -4.32 -15.86
CA THR A 140 4.41 -4.42 -15.95
C THR A 140 5.03 -3.38 -16.88
N LYS A 141 4.28 -2.94 -17.90
CA LYS A 141 4.76 -1.94 -18.89
C LYS A 141 4.74 -0.51 -18.33
N LEU A 142 3.67 -0.17 -17.61
CA LEU A 142 3.53 1.16 -17.01
C LEU A 142 4.16 1.23 -15.62
N ASN A 143 4.61 0.12 -15.09
CA ASN A 143 5.15 0.00 -13.74
C ASN A 143 4.16 0.54 -12.68
N VAL A 144 2.89 0.12 -12.81
CA VAL A 144 1.80 0.52 -11.92
C VAL A 144 1.27 -0.71 -11.20
N MET A 145 1.04 -0.57 -9.91
CA MET A 145 0.43 -1.60 -9.07
C MET A 145 -0.82 -1.06 -8.40
N THR A 146 -1.82 -1.91 -8.28
CA THR A 146 -3.05 -1.62 -7.55
C THR A 146 -3.22 -2.65 -6.44
N PHE A 147 -3.54 -2.16 -5.25
CA PHE A 147 -3.88 -2.99 -4.10
C PHE A 147 -5.33 -2.71 -3.72
N ILE A 148 -6.16 -3.73 -3.72
CA ILE A 148 -7.57 -3.64 -3.36
C ILE A 148 -7.76 -4.36 -2.03
N ILE A 149 -8.30 -3.66 -1.06
CA ILE A 149 -8.58 -4.13 0.28
C ILE A 149 -10.08 -4.03 0.53
N ASN A 150 -10.70 -5.16 0.77
CA ASN A 150 -12.10 -5.24 1.15
C ASN A 150 -12.20 -5.43 2.66
N ASN A 151 -12.84 -4.49 3.34
CA ASN A 151 -13.08 -4.55 4.78
C ASN A 151 -14.55 -4.27 5.05
N ASN A 152 -15.34 -5.33 5.28
CA ASN A 152 -16.79 -5.27 5.41
C ASN A 152 -17.45 -4.57 4.19
N ASP A 153 -18.03 -3.38 4.42
CA ASP A 153 -18.76 -2.62 3.40
C ASP A 153 -17.87 -1.58 2.70
N ILE A 154 -16.57 -1.56 2.97
CA ILE A 154 -15.64 -0.56 2.42
C ILE A 154 -14.60 -1.26 1.55
N GLU A 155 -14.57 -0.89 0.27
CA GLU A 155 -13.47 -1.22 -0.63
C GLU A 155 -12.50 -0.04 -0.68
N THR A 156 -11.24 -0.30 -0.41
CA THR A 156 -10.17 0.69 -0.52
C THR A 156 -9.18 0.28 -1.60
N THR A 157 -8.99 1.14 -2.58
CA THR A 157 -8.06 0.92 -3.68
C THR A 157 -6.87 1.86 -3.57
N TYR A 158 -5.67 1.29 -3.46
CA TYR A 158 -4.41 2.01 -3.55
C TYR A 158 -3.80 1.80 -4.93
N ILE A 159 -3.51 2.88 -5.64
CA ILE A 159 -2.87 2.84 -6.95
C ILE A 159 -1.52 3.54 -6.83
N ILE A 160 -0.47 2.81 -7.13
CA ILE A 160 0.89 3.31 -6.99
C ILE A 160 1.68 3.10 -8.28
N SER A 161 2.54 4.04 -8.59
CA SER A 161 3.59 3.82 -9.58
C SER A 161 4.79 3.18 -8.90
N GLY A 162 5.43 2.24 -9.56
CA GLY A 162 6.74 1.75 -9.13
C GLY A 162 7.73 2.90 -9.05
N LEU A 163 8.70 2.76 -8.16
CA LEU A 163 9.80 3.71 -8.02
C LEU A 163 10.76 3.59 -9.21
N ALA A 164 11.55 4.60 -9.44
CA ALA A 164 12.67 4.49 -10.36
C ALA A 164 13.66 3.44 -9.86
N LYS A 165 14.18 2.63 -10.80
CA LYS A 165 15.20 1.59 -10.53
C LYS A 165 16.53 2.21 -10.13
#